data_132bb510151d4665a5b2b7f873f980da
#
_entry.id   132bb510151d4665a5b2b7f873f980da
#
_cell.length_a   1.000
_cell.length_b   1.000
_cell.length_c   1.000
_cell.angle_alpha   90.00
_cell.angle_beta   90.00
_cell.angle_gamma   90.00
#
_symmetry.space_group_name_H-M   'P 1'
#
loop_
_entity.id
_entity.type
_entity.pdbx_description
1 polymer ?
#
loop_
_entity_poly.entity_id
_entity_poly.type
_entity_poly.pdbx_seq_one_letter_code
_entity_poly.pdbx_strand_id
1 'polypeptide(L)'
;MRRKGVRILAIFILICINISIFSRVNADTINVVLESEEYAISQKSLTISRIIPKTDIEEFKQQFNLEKEKVHVYAKNGTTEMKNGVIGTGMKIRFDNIENEYTACVIGDINSDGEISQYEISKAIKHVVGLEAHQLSGINATAIDVDGDGEITQKDVSILIKYVVYGKLDIDGKKIPTAPIISVLSGEQGKNNWYTSGVELQINKPEKSPVKIEYMVLKITGTENIQETQIDDDKKITIQQDGTYEVKAYSVSVIGTKSEIATLTVKINKTPPINAEIVATLGSEDGTEYIFGETAKQNIYVK
;
A
#
# COMPACT_ATOMS: atom_id res chain seq x y z
N MET A 1 -64.35 31.84 -18.83
CA MET A 1 -63.02 31.49 -19.36
C MET A 1 -61.92 32.37 -18.79
N ARG A 2 -61.70 32.38 -17.49
CA ARG A 2 -60.63 33.20 -16.82
C ARG A 2 -60.23 32.66 -15.45
N ARG A 3 -59.79 31.41 -15.34
CA ARG A 3 -59.23 30.89 -14.05
C ARG A 3 -58.16 29.79 -14.22
N LYS A 4 -57.72 29.50 -15.47
CA LYS A 4 -56.68 28.45 -15.67
C LYS A 4 -55.25 29.03 -15.87
N GLY A 5 -55.11 30.34 -16.18
CA GLY A 5 -53.78 30.93 -16.44
C GLY A 5 -52.96 31.27 -15.19
N VAL A 6 -53.64 31.59 -14.07
CA VAL A 6 -52.97 32.04 -12.85
C VAL A 6 -52.29 30.86 -12.07
N ARG A 7 -52.85 29.64 -12.19
CA ARG A 7 -52.26 28.47 -11.50
C ARG A 7 -50.98 27.93 -12.16
N ILE A 8 -50.85 28.09 -13.47
CA ILE A 8 -49.66 27.66 -14.21
C ILE A 8 -48.48 28.62 -13.94
N LEU A 9 -48.76 29.92 -13.81
CA LEU A 9 -47.72 30.90 -13.53
C LEU A 9 -47.16 30.76 -12.09
N ALA A 10 -48.02 30.42 -11.13
CA ALA A 10 -47.60 30.20 -9.74
C ALA A 10 -46.71 28.93 -9.58
N ILE A 11 -46.99 27.87 -10.35
CA ILE A 11 -46.18 26.65 -10.33
C ILE A 11 -44.81 26.90 -10.99
N PHE A 12 -44.74 27.69 -12.06
CA PHE A 12 -43.47 28.03 -12.71
C PHE A 12 -42.60 28.93 -11.86
N ILE A 13 -43.17 29.87 -11.10
CA ILE A 13 -42.43 30.72 -10.14
C ILE A 13 -41.94 29.90 -8.97
N LEU A 14 -42.71 28.91 -8.47
CA LEU A 14 -42.31 28.05 -7.39
C LEU A 14 -41.19 27.08 -7.80
N ILE A 15 -41.18 26.59 -9.03
CA ILE A 15 -40.12 25.75 -9.61
C ILE A 15 -38.82 26.56 -9.82
N CYS A 16 -38.91 27.79 -10.29
CA CYS A 16 -37.76 28.66 -10.47
C CYS A 16 -37.14 29.11 -9.12
N ILE A 17 -37.93 29.29 -8.06
CA ILE A 17 -37.43 29.64 -6.75
C ILE A 17 -36.72 28.45 -6.10
N ASN A 18 -37.19 27.21 -6.32
CA ASN A 18 -36.49 26.02 -5.79
C ASN A 18 -35.19 25.70 -6.53
N ILE A 19 -35.06 26.05 -7.81
CA ILE A 19 -33.81 25.89 -8.56
C ILE A 19 -32.76 26.91 -8.12
N SER A 20 -33.21 28.11 -7.66
CA SER A 20 -32.29 29.15 -7.19
C SER A 20 -31.73 28.91 -5.76
N ILE A 21 -32.35 28.02 -4.97
CA ILE A 21 -31.90 27.69 -3.62
C ILE A 21 -30.85 26.56 -3.63
N PHE A 22 -30.81 25.75 -4.71
CA PHE A 22 -29.83 24.67 -4.82
C PHE A 22 -28.45 25.09 -5.39
N SER A 23 -28.25 26.35 -5.75
CA SER A 23 -26.99 26.85 -6.31
C SER A 23 -26.10 27.62 -5.30
N ARG A 24 -26.33 27.44 -4.01
CA ARG A 24 -25.37 27.82 -2.97
C ARG A 24 -25.03 26.63 -2.09
N VAL A 25 -24.56 25.55 -2.69
CA VAL A 25 -23.59 24.72 -2.04
C VAL A 25 -22.31 25.56 -2.06
N ASN A 26 -22.01 26.19 -0.95
CA ASN A 26 -20.67 26.64 -0.70
C ASN A 26 -19.80 25.41 -0.99
N ALA A 27 -18.97 25.49 -2.01
CA ALA A 27 -17.84 24.60 -2.09
C ALA A 27 -17.03 24.90 -0.83
N ASP A 28 -17.29 24.16 0.24
CA ASP A 28 -16.34 24.04 1.32
C ASP A 28 -15.05 23.67 0.61
N THR A 29 -14.11 24.57 0.64
CA THR A 29 -12.74 24.29 0.19
C THR A 29 -12.25 23.17 1.09
N ILE A 30 -12.41 21.93 0.61
CA ILE A 30 -11.80 20.77 1.26
C ILE A 30 -10.31 21.07 1.16
N ASN A 31 -9.71 21.46 2.28
CA ASN A 31 -8.27 21.65 2.37
C ASN A 31 -7.64 20.26 2.23
N VAL A 32 -7.33 19.87 1.00
CA VAL A 32 -6.64 18.60 0.72
C VAL A 32 -5.23 18.72 1.26
N VAL A 33 -4.95 17.98 2.32
CA VAL A 33 -3.58 17.85 2.82
C VAL A 33 -2.87 16.86 1.91
N LEU A 34 -1.81 17.33 1.25
CA LEU A 34 -0.97 16.49 0.40
C LEU A 34 -0.11 15.57 1.27
N GLU A 35 -0.26 14.27 1.07
CA GLU A 35 0.48 13.23 1.79
C GLU A 35 1.10 12.23 0.81
N SER A 36 2.23 11.66 1.20
CA SER A 36 2.89 10.54 0.54
C SER A 36 3.57 9.67 1.59
N GLU A 37 3.52 8.37 1.43
CA GLU A 37 4.26 7.45 2.28
C GLU A 37 5.71 7.27 1.82
N GLU A 38 6.00 7.51 0.55
CA GLU A 38 7.32 7.33 -0.05
C GLU A 38 8.16 8.60 0.00
N TYR A 39 7.54 9.78 -0.14
CA TYR A 39 8.26 11.03 -0.28
C TYR A 39 8.09 11.92 0.96
N ALA A 40 9.13 12.67 1.26
CA ALA A 40 9.04 13.71 2.28
C ALA A 40 8.53 15.01 1.66
N ILE A 41 7.36 15.48 2.12
CA ILE A 41 6.70 16.68 1.63
C ILE A 41 6.90 17.80 2.65
N SER A 42 7.57 18.86 2.25
CA SER A 42 7.76 20.07 3.06
C SER A 42 6.83 21.18 2.58
N GLN A 43 5.82 21.49 3.38
CA GLN A 43 4.93 22.63 3.16
C GLN A 43 5.64 23.98 3.31
N LYS A 44 6.71 24.03 4.10
CA LYS A 44 7.48 25.25 4.35
C LYS A 44 8.38 25.62 3.17
N SER A 45 9.11 24.65 2.62
CA SER A 45 10.01 24.86 1.48
C SER A 45 9.36 24.55 0.14
N LEU A 46 8.12 24.05 0.13
CA LEU A 46 7.42 23.61 -1.05
C LEU A 46 8.25 22.63 -1.87
N THR A 47 8.80 21.61 -1.20
CA THR A 47 9.64 20.59 -1.80
C THR A 47 9.06 19.21 -1.56
N ILE A 48 9.21 18.34 -2.56
CA ILE A 48 8.98 16.90 -2.46
C ILE A 48 10.35 16.26 -2.61
N SER A 49 10.88 15.71 -1.53
CA SER A 49 12.22 15.14 -1.45
C SER A 49 12.17 13.63 -1.17
N ARG A 50 13.34 13.00 -1.14
CA ARG A 50 13.52 11.55 -1.01
C ARG A 50 13.03 10.77 -2.22
N ILE A 51 12.92 11.44 -3.38
CA ILE A 51 12.62 10.79 -4.66
C ILE A 51 13.86 10.00 -5.08
N ILE A 52 13.67 8.74 -5.47
CA ILE A 52 14.76 7.87 -5.84
C ILE A 52 15.21 8.18 -7.26
N PRO A 53 16.50 8.05 -7.56
CA PRO A 53 16.99 8.14 -8.94
C PRO A 53 16.26 7.14 -9.86
N LYS A 54 15.99 7.56 -11.08
CA LYS A 54 15.28 6.80 -12.13
C LYS A 54 13.79 6.55 -11.86
N THR A 55 13.18 7.28 -10.93
CA THR A 55 11.73 7.24 -10.74
C THR A 55 11.03 7.75 -12.00
N ASP A 56 10.20 6.91 -12.61
CA ASP A 56 9.36 7.27 -13.76
C ASP A 56 8.24 8.24 -13.33
N ILE A 57 7.85 9.15 -14.24
CA ILE A 57 6.83 10.16 -13.96
C ILE A 57 5.48 9.52 -13.61
N GLU A 58 5.06 8.47 -14.31
CA GLU A 58 3.78 7.81 -14.02
C GLU A 58 3.83 7.04 -12.69
N GLU A 59 4.97 6.45 -12.36
CA GLU A 59 5.21 5.84 -11.04
C GLU A 59 5.18 6.90 -9.94
N PHE A 60 5.84 8.04 -10.14
CA PHE A 60 5.85 9.17 -9.21
C PHE A 60 4.44 9.68 -8.89
N LYS A 61 3.59 9.85 -9.90
CA LYS A 61 2.22 10.36 -9.73
C LYS A 61 1.34 9.48 -8.84
N GLN A 62 1.62 8.18 -8.78
CA GLN A 62 0.86 7.22 -7.98
C GLN A 62 1.20 7.26 -6.48
N GLN A 63 2.23 8.03 -6.07
CA GLN A 63 2.76 8.03 -4.72
C GLN A 63 2.05 9.00 -3.77
N PHE A 64 0.97 9.63 -4.20
CA PHE A 64 0.23 10.63 -3.43
C PHE A 64 -1.17 10.14 -3.05
N ASN A 65 -1.74 10.74 -2.02
CA ASN A 65 -3.12 10.51 -1.60
C ASN A 65 -4.18 11.12 -2.54
N LEU A 66 -3.82 11.27 -3.82
CA LEU A 66 -4.65 11.81 -4.90
C LEU A 66 -4.67 10.83 -6.07
N GLU A 67 -5.71 10.94 -6.91
CA GLU A 67 -5.73 10.26 -8.21
C GLU A 67 -4.57 10.78 -9.07
N LYS A 68 -3.87 9.89 -9.77
CA LYS A 68 -2.66 10.23 -10.55
C LYS A 68 -2.92 11.30 -11.63
N GLU A 69 -4.14 11.38 -12.13
CA GLU A 69 -4.60 12.36 -13.13
C GLU A 69 -4.62 13.78 -12.55
N LYS A 70 -4.66 13.93 -11.24
CA LYS A 70 -4.61 15.21 -10.52
C LYS A 70 -3.20 15.66 -10.16
N VAL A 71 -2.19 14.90 -10.57
CA VAL A 71 -0.78 15.19 -10.34
C VAL A 71 -0.13 15.57 -11.66
N HIS A 72 0.39 16.79 -11.75
CA HIS A 72 0.99 17.35 -12.95
C HIS A 72 2.47 17.63 -12.73
N VAL A 73 3.29 17.09 -13.61
CA VAL A 73 4.74 17.26 -13.58
C VAL A 73 5.15 18.20 -14.71
N TYR A 74 5.92 19.23 -14.37
CA TYR A 74 6.45 20.17 -15.33
C TYR A 74 7.99 20.15 -15.32
N ALA A 75 8.57 20.37 -16.48
CA ALA A 75 10.02 20.60 -16.57
C ALA A 75 10.47 21.72 -15.61
N LYS A 76 11.76 21.81 -15.33
CA LYS A 76 12.35 22.82 -14.43
C LYS A 76 11.96 24.27 -14.75
N ASN A 77 11.63 24.56 -16.01
CA ASN A 77 11.12 25.88 -16.43
C ASN A 77 9.69 26.18 -15.93
N GLY A 78 8.98 25.18 -15.40
CA GLY A 78 7.61 25.31 -14.89
C GLY A 78 6.51 25.50 -15.96
N THR A 79 6.85 25.42 -17.25
CA THR A 79 5.91 25.71 -18.35
C THR A 79 5.63 24.48 -19.22
N THR A 80 6.58 23.58 -19.37
CA THR A 80 6.45 22.38 -20.21
C THR A 80 5.99 21.21 -19.36
N GLU A 81 4.77 20.77 -19.56
CA GLU A 81 4.25 19.58 -18.88
C GLU A 81 4.90 18.32 -19.43
N MET A 82 5.37 17.47 -18.51
CA MET A 82 6.02 16.20 -18.80
C MET A 82 5.04 15.06 -18.53
N LYS A 83 4.76 14.26 -19.57
CA LYS A 83 3.84 13.11 -19.47
C LYS A 83 4.55 11.78 -19.28
N ASN A 84 5.81 11.71 -19.60
CA ASN A 84 6.65 10.51 -19.50
C ASN A 84 8.12 10.92 -19.26
N GLY A 85 8.94 9.96 -18.93
CA GLY A 85 10.35 10.14 -18.59
C GLY A 85 10.59 10.01 -17.09
N VAL A 86 11.73 10.43 -16.63
CA VAL A 86 12.13 10.35 -15.20
C VAL A 86 11.99 11.69 -14.50
N ILE A 87 11.70 11.65 -13.21
CA ILE A 87 11.69 12.84 -12.35
C ILE A 87 13.12 13.30 -12.12
N GLY A 88 13.37 14.59 -12.35
CA GLY A 88 14.65 15.24 -12.06
C GLY A 88 14.51 16.34 -11.01
N THR A 89 15.60 16.61 -10.31
CA THR A 89 15.65 17.68 -9.31
C THR A 89 15.39 19.05 -9.93
N GLY A 90 14.47 19.79 -9.33
CA GLY A 90 14.04 21.11 -9.80
C GLY A 90 12.81 21.09 -10.70
N MET A 91 12.31 19.93 -11.13
CA MET A 91 11.02 19.81 -11.80
C MET A 91 9.91 20.33 -10.91
N LYS A 92 8.86 20.89 -11.53
CA LYS A 92 7.73 21.50 -10.83
C LYS A 92 6.56 20.56 -10.78
N ILE A 93 5.96 20.44 -9.61
CA ILE A 93 4.83 19.55 -9.35
C ILE A 93 3.65 20.39 -8.93
N ARG A 94 2.53 20.23 -9.63
CA ARG A 94 1.24 20.86 -9.32
C ARG A 94 0.20 19.79 -9.11
N PHE A 95 -0.74 20.09 -8.23
CA PHE A 95 -1.84 19.19 -7.89
C PHE A 95 -3.16 19.93 -8.09
N ASP A 96 -4.17 19.25 -8.61
CA ASP A 96 -5.51 19.82 -8.69
C ASP A 96 -6.01 20.14 -7.28
N ASN A 97 -6.64 21.32 -7.14
CA ASN A 97 -7.18 21.83 -5.88
C ASN A 97 -6.13 22.11 -4.77
N ILE A 98 -4.84 22.15 -5.11
CA ILE A 98 -3.78 22.61 -4.22
C ILE A 98 -3.09 23.80 -4.91
N GLU A 99 -3.16 24.97 -4.27
CA GLU A 99 -2.64 26.20 -4.85
C GLU A 99 -1.11 26.22 -4.98
N ASN A 100 -0.42 25.52 -4.08
CA ASN A 100 1.03 25.52 -4.02
C ASN A 100 1.67 24.68 -5.12
N GLU A 101 2.70 25.23 -5.76
CA GLU A 101 3.60 24.49 -6.66
C GLU A 101 4.79 23.97 -5.85
N TYR A 102 5.06 22.68 -5.95
CA TYR A 102 6.18 22.03 -5.29
C TYR A 102 7.35 21.84 -6.25
N THR A 103 8.54 21.69 -5.69
CA THR A 103 9.75 21.38 -6.44
C THR A 103 10.25 19.98 -6.08
N ALA A 104 10.47 19.15 -7.08
CA ALA A 104 11.04 17.82 -6.90
C ALA A 104 12.50 17.87 -6.50
N CYS A 105 12.91 17.02 -5.56
CA CYS A 105 14.27 16.83 -5.14
C CYS A 105 14.60 15.33 -5.18
N VAL A 106 15.32 14.91 -6.20
CA VAL A 106 15.77 13.54 -6.39
C VAL A 106 17.07 13.33 -5.63
N ILE A 107 17.13 12.23 -4.88
CA ILE A 107 18.34 11.91 -4.11
C ILE A 107 19.55 11.80 -5.04
N GLY A 108 20.58 12.55 -4.73
CA GLY A 108 21.84 12.55 -5.45
C GLY A 108 21.86 13.31 -6.77
N ASP A 109 20.70 13.65 -7.35
CA ASP A 109 20.62 14.34 -8.64
C ASP A 109 20.73 15.86 -8.46
N ILE A 110 21.71 16.50 -9.10
CA ILE A 110 21.86 17.97 -9.10
C ILE A 110 21.89 18.59 -10.50
N ASN A 111 21.99 17.79 -11.55
CA ASN A 111 21.94 18.25 -12.93
C ASN A 111 20.52 18.14 -13.54
N SER A 112 19.58 17.57 -12.81
CA SER A 112 18.16 17.40 -13.19
C SER A 112 17.91 16.34 -14.26
N ASP A 113 18.80 15.35 -14.40
CA ASP A 113 18.62 14.21 -15.31
C ASP A 113 17.92 13.02 -14.64
N GLY A 114 17.67 13.09 -13.32
CA GLY A 114 17.04 12.04 -12.53
C GLY A 114 17.93 10.84 -12.23
N GLU A 115 19.24 10.96 -12.44
CA GLU A 115 20.20 9.89 -12.21
C GLU A 115 21.32 10.32 -11.25
N ILE A 116 22.08 9.36 -10.77
CA ILE A 116 23.34 9.60 -10.05
C ILE A 116 24.49 9.07 -10.91
N SER A 117 25.42 9.93 -11.20
CA SER A 117 26.57 9.64 -12.03
C SER A 117 27.88 10.11 -11.38
N GLN A 118 28.98 9.98 -12.09
CA GLN A 118 30.27 10.55 -11.67
C GLN A 118 30.25 12.08 -11.57
N TYR A 119 29.29 12.74 -12.24
CA TYR A 119 29.14 14.19 -12.15
C TYR A 119 28.73 14.60 -10.74
N GLU A 120 27.71 13.97 -10.17
CA GLU A 120 27.20 14.23 -8.82
C GLU A 120 28.25 13.90 -7.77
N ILE A 121 28.91 12.75 -7.89
CA ILE A 121 30.00 12.33 -7.00
C ILE A 121 31.12 13.38 -7.01
N SER A 122 31.55 13.84 -8.19
CA SER A 122 32.59 14.85 -8.30
C SER A 122 32.19 16.19 -7.64
N LYS A 123 30.92 16.59 -7.76
CA LYS A 123 30.39 17.79 -7.11
C LYS A 123 30.33 17.65 -5.60
N ALA A 124 29.86 16.50 -5.11
CA ALA A 124 29.82 16.21 -3.69
C ALA A 124 31.24 16.22 -3.06
N ILE A 125 32.21 15.57 -3.70
CA ILE A 125 33.62 15.58 -3.24
C ILE A 125 34.15 17.02 -3.15
N LYS A 126 33.94 17.84 -4.19
CA LYS A 126 34.41 19.23 -4.20
C LYS A 126 33.78 20.06 -3.08
N HIS A 127 32.52 19.81 -2.75
CA HIS A 127 31.86 20.43 -1.62
C HIS A 127 32.52 20.03 -0.30
N VAL A 128 32.67 18.72 -0.08
CA VAL A 128 33.21 18.15 1.18
C VAL A 128 34.66 18.59 1.44
N VAL A 129 35.48 18.74 0.40
CA VAL A 129 36.84 19.22 0.57
C VAL A 129 36.95 20.75 0.68
N GLY A 130 35.81 21.45 0.71
CA GLY A 130 35.75 22.89 1.00
C GLY A 130 36.16 23.81 -0.16
N LEU A 131 36.06 23.37 -1.42
CA LEU A 131 36.35 24.23 -2.55
C LEU A 131 35.25 25.32 -2.69
N GLU A 132 35.57 26.57 -2.40
CA GLU A 132 34.63 27.70 -2.33
C GLU A 132 33.74 27.82 -3.59
N ALA A 133 34.32 27.70 -4.78
CA ALA A 133 33.57 27.78 -6.05
C ALA A 133 32.61 26.61 -6.31
N HIS A 134 32.59 25.61 -5.44
CA HIS A 134 31.84 24.38 -5.60
C HIS A 134 30.92 24.05 -4.41
N GLN A 135 30.67 25.06 -3.56
CA GLN A 135 29.74 24.85 -2.43
C GLN A 135 28.31 24.68 -2.95
N LEU A 136 27.69 23.58 -2.55
CA LEU A 136 26.29 23.26 -2.86
C LEU A 136 25.38 23.98 -1.87
N SER A 137 24.24 24.46 -2.35
CA SER A 137 23.25 25.15 -1.54
C SER A 137 21.83 24.89 -2.06
N GLY A 138 20.81 25.21 -1.26
CA GLY A 138 19.42 25.08 -1.61
C GLY A 138 19.07 23.63 -1.98
N ILE A 139 18.29 23.42 -3.03
CA ILE A 139 17.79 22.11 -3.42
C ILE A 139 18.93 21.14 -3.80
N ASN A 140 20.04 21.64 -4.34
CA ASN A 140 21.19 20.80 -4.68
C ASN A 140 21.91 20.28 -3.44
N ALA A 141 21.97 21.07 -2.36
CA ALA A 141 22.49 20.60 -1.09
C ALA A 141 21.56 19.50 -0.51
N THR A 142 20.26 19.74 -0.54
CA THR A 142 19.27 18.73 -0.10
C THR A 142 19.34 17.44 -0.92
N ALA A 143 19.63 17.52 -2.22
CA ALA A 143 19.76 16.33 -3.06
C ALA A 143 21.02 15.51 -2.73
N ILE A 144 22.14 16.17 -2.41
CA ILE A 144 23.42 15.51 -2.10
C ILE A 144 23.52 15.06 -0.64
N ASP A 145 22.76 15.63 0.28
CA ASP A 145 22.55 15.11 1.63
C ASP A 145 21.70 13.83 1.54
N VAL A 146 22.38 12.75 1.16
CA VAL A 146 21.73 11.49 0.77
C VAL A 146 21.21 10.75 1.98
N ASP A 147 21.89 10.79 3.12
CA ASP A 147 21.43 10.18 4.35
C ASP A 147 20.42 11.03 5.13
N GLY A 148 20.27 12.32 4.77
CA GLY A 148 19.27 13.22 5.30
C GLY A 148 19.59 13.74 6.70
N ASP A 149 20.86 13.77 7.11
CA ASP A 149 21.28 14.24 8.43
C ASP A 149 21.44 15.79 8.50
N GLY A 150 21.33 16.47 7.38
CA GLY A 150 21.41 17.92 7.25
C GLY A 150 22.79 18.46 6.89
N GLU A 151 23.79 17.60 6.77
CA GLU A 151 25.16 17.96 6.40
C GLU A 151 25.63 17.13 5.20
N ILE A 152 26.43 17.72 4.32
CA ILE A 152 27.05 16.99 3.21
C ILE A 152 28.45 16.57 3.64
N THR A 153 28.65 15.26 3.82
CA THR A 153 29.87 14.69 4.37
C THR A 153 30.48 13.61 3.46
N GLN A 154 31.58 13.00 3.90
CA GLN A 154 32.14 11.83 3.24
C GLN A 154 31.19 10.62 3.25
N LYS A 155 30.23 10.58 4.17
CA LYS A 155 29.21 9.52 4.23
C LYS A 155 28.33 9.56 3.00
N ASP A 156 27.82 10.74 2.63
CA ASP A 156 27.02 10.95 1.42
C ASP A 156 27.79 10.56 0.16
N VAL A 157 29.03 11.01 0.05
CA VAL A 157 29.91 10.64 -1.07
C VAL A 157 30.07 9.11 -1.16
N SER A 158 30.25 8.45 -0.02
CA SER A 158 30.34 6.97 0.03
C SER A 158 29.05 6.29 -0.46
N ILE A 159 27.89 6.82 -0.07
CA ILE A 159 26.58 6.28 -0.50
C ILE A 159 26.41 6.48 -2.02
N LEU A 160 26.72 7.67 -2.55
CA LEU A 160 26.66 7.94 -3.98
C LEU A 160 27.58 7.02 -4.79
N ILE A 161 28.81 6.79 -4.33
CA ILE A 161 29.77 5.87 -4.97
C ILE A 161 29.19 4.44 -4.96
N LYS A 162 28.67 3.95 -3.82
CA LYS A 162 28.05 2.63 -3.72
C LYS A 162 26.88 2.48 -4.67
N TYR A 163 26.05 3.53 -4.81
CA TYR A 163 24.94 3.49 -5.75
C TYR A 163 25.42 3.33 -7.20
N VAL A 164 26.41 4.10 -7.62
CA VAL A 164 26.93 4.03 -9.00
C VAL A 164 27.58 2.66 -9.27
N VAL A 165 28.27 2.09 -8.27
CA VAL A 165 28.97 0.80 -8.43
C VAL A 165 28.02 -0.40 -8.33
N TYR A 166 27.06 -0.38 -7.40
CA TYR A 166 26.24 -1.55 -7.07
C TYR A 166 24.76 -1.41 -7.45
N GLY A 167 24.32 -0.22 -7.90
CA GLY A 167 22.93 0.04 -8.27
C GLY A 167 21.96 0.06 -7.07
N LYS A 168 22.49 0.15 -5.84
CA LYS A 168 21.67 0.15 -4.61
C LYS A 168 21.91 1.41 -3.81
N LEU A 169 20.85 2.13 -3.51
CA LEU A 169 20.87 3.27 -2.62
C LEU A 169 20.73 2.78 -1.18
N ASP A 170 21.84 2.83 -0.44
CA ASP A 170 21.90 2.42 0.98
C ASP A 170 21.80 3.65 1.86
N ILE A 171 20.58 4.06 2.17
CA ILE A 171 20.27 5.25 2.98
C ILE A 171 19.70 4.82 4.33
N ASP A 172 20.29 5.30 5.40
CA ASP A 172 19.73 5.18 6.73
C ASP A 172 18.42 5.99 6.81
N GLY A 173 17.41 5.43 7.49
CA GLY A 173 16.13 6.12 7.68
C GLY A 173 15.10 5.90 6.57
N LYS A 174 15.21 4.80 5.80
CA LYS A 174 14.11 4.35 4.93
C LYS A 174 12.83 4.22 5.74
N LYS A 175 11.79 4.89 5.31
CA LYS A 175 10.47 4.69 5.90
C LYS A 175 10.06 3.24 5.64
N ILE A 176 9.88 2.47 6.71
CA ILE A 176 9.37 1.10 6.61
C ILE A 176 7.88 1.20 6.27
N PRO A 177 7.41 0.62 5.16
CA PRO A 177 6.00 0.66 4.83
C PRO A 177 5.17 -0.06 5.88
N THR A 178 3.91 0.33 5.99
CA THR A 178 2.96 -0.34 6.88
C THR A 178 2.67 -1.74 6.36
N ALA A 179 2.56 -2.72 7.27
CA ALA A 179 2.21 -4.08 6.91
C ALA A 179 0.78 -4.16 6.34
N PRO A 180 0.52 -5.04 5.36
CA PRO A 180 -0.82 -5.27 4.85
C PRO A 180 -1.71 -5.96 5.88
N ILE A 181 -3.02 -5.90 5.66
CA ILE A 181 -4.01 -6.58 6.50
C ILE A 181 -4.58 -7.77 5.73
N ILE A 182 -4.44 -8.97 6.29
CA ILE A 182 -5.04 -10.19 5.73
C ILE A 182 -6.40 -10.40 6.40
N SER A 183 -7.47 -10.42 5.62
CA SER A 183 -8.84 -10.61 6.11
C SER A 183 -9.49 -11.83 5.46
N VAL A 184 -10.38 -12.49 6.22
CA VAL A 184 -11.23 -13.54 5.70
C VAL A 184 -12.51 -12.91 5.16
N LEU A 185 -12.78 -13.10 3.87
CA LEU A 185 -14.00 -12.59 3.21
C LEU A 185 -15.16 -13.57 3.34
N SER A 186 -14.90 -14.86 3.21
CA SER A 186 -15.92 -15.90 3.27
C SER A 186 -15.35 -17.21 3.77
N GLY A 187 -16.22 -18.06 4.33
CA GLY A 187 -15.94 -19.38 4.86
C GLY A 187 -16.88 -19.70 6.01
N GLU A 188 -17.36 -20.92 6.08
CA GLU A 188 -18.19 -21.39 7.20
C GLU A 188 -17.29 -21.75 8.38
N GLN A 189 -17.44 -21.02 9.47
CA GLN A 189 -16.64 -21.24 10.68
C GLN A 189 -17.25 -22.32 11.56
N GLY A 190 -16.50 -23.37 11.82
CA GLY A 190 -16.81 -24.44 12.76
C GLY A 190 -16.24 -24.17 14.16
N LYS A 191 -16.06 -25.23 14.95
CA LYS A 191 -15.49 -25.14 16.30
C LYS A 191 -13.96 -24.99 16.24
N ASN A 192 -13.38 -24.40 17.30
CA ASN A 192 -11.92 -24.30 17.51
C ASN A 192 -11.16 -23.63 16.35
N ASN A 193 -11.76 -22.59 15.74
CA ASN A 193 -11.19 -21.82 14.61
C ASN A 193 -10.91 -22.66 13.35
N TRP A 194 -11.64 -23.76 13.17
CA TRP A 194 -11.64 -24.50 11.93
C TRP A 194 -12.75 -24.00 11.01
N TYR A 195 -12.49 -24.00 9.71
CA TYR A 195 -13.50 -23.78 8.67
C TYR A 195 -13.98 -25.13 8.14
N THR A 196 -15.30 -25.24 7.96
CA THR A 196 -15.97 -26.43 7.40
C THR A 196 -16.23 -26.29 5.90
N SER A 197 -15.88 -25.17 5.32
CA SER A 197 -15.90 -24.89 3.88
C SER A 197 -14.55 -24.37 3.39
N GLY A 198 -14.43 -24.16 2.08
CA GLY A 198 -13.33 -23.37 1.52
C GLY A 198 -13.37 -21.94 2.05
N VAL A 199 -12.23 -21.29 2.09
CA VAL A 199 -12.04 -19.93 2.61
C VAL A 199 -11.57 -19.00 1.49
N GLU A 200 -12.18 -17.84 1.39
CA GLU A 200 -11.72 -16.75 0.53
C GLU A 200 -11.09 -15.67 1.39
N LEU A 201 -9.87 -15.26 1.07
CA LEU A 201 -9.10 -14.25 1.77
C LEU A 201 -8.88 -13.05 0.86
N GLN A 202 -8.73 -11.89 1.47
CA GLN A 202 -8.26 -10.67 0.81
C GLN A 202 -7.07 -10.12 1.59
N ILE A 203 -6.04 -9.70 0.85
CA ILE A 203 -4.93 -8.95 1.40
C ILE A 203 -5.14 -7.49 1.01
N ASN A 204 -5.44 -6.68 2.03
CA ASN A 204 -5.71 -5.27 1.86
C ASN A 204 -4.40 -4.48 1.97
N LYS A 205 -4.14 -3.63 1.00
CA LYS A 205 -3.08 -2.62 1.12
C LYS A 205 -3.38 -1.70 2.31
N PRO A 206 -2.35 -1.20 3.00
CA PRO A 206 -2.54 -0.10 3.92
C PRO A 206 -3.21 1.07 3.19
N GLU A 207 -4.17 1.73 3.83
CA GLU A 207 -4.78 2.91 3.26
C GLU A 207 -3.71 3.94 2.89
N LYS A 208 -3.82 4.52 1.70
CA LYS A 208 -2.93 5.56 1.15
C LYS A 208 -1.48 5.11 0.90
N SER A 209 -1.21 3.82 0.80
CA SER A 209 0.15 3.32 0.54
C SER A 209 0.32 2.85 -0.90
N PRO A 210 1.24 3.45 -1.66
CA PRO A 210 1.56 3.04 -3.03
C PRO A 210 2.57 1.89 -3.06
N VAL A 211 2.35 0.86 -2.26
CA VAL A 211 3.22 -0.30 -2.14
C VAL A 211 2.74 -1.46 -3.01
N LYS A 212 3.67 -2.29 -3.45
CA LYS A 212 3.36 -3.63 -3.97
C LYS A 212 3.16 -4.59 -2.80
N ILE A 213 2.27 -5.54 -2.94
CA ILE A 213 2.10 -6.60 -1.94
C ILE A 213 2.76 -7.87 -2.46
N GLU A 214 3.65 -8.43 -1.67
CA GLU A 214 4.17 -9.80 -1.88
C GLU A 214 3.58 -10.71 -0.81
N TYR A 215 3.08 -11.88 -1.21
CA TYR A 215 2.49 -12.84 -0.29
C TYR A 215 2.92 -14.28 -0.58
N MET A 216 2.72 -15.13 0.41
CA MET A 216 3.00 -16.54 0.36
C MET A 216 1.91 -17.29 1.11
N VAL A 217 1.42 -18.39 0.54
CA VAL A 217 0.53 -19.34 1.23
C VAL A 217 1.30 -20.64 1.44
N LEU A 218 1.54 -20.99 2.70
CA LEU A 218 2.24 -22.20 3.09
C LEU A 218 1.23 -23.21 3.66
N LYS A 219 1.16 -24.40 3.10
CA LYS A 219 0.44 -25.51 3.73
C LYS A 219 1.34 -26.16 4.76
N ILE A 220 0.98 -26.04 6.05
CA ILE A 220 1.78 -26.56 7.17
C ILE A 220 1.64 -28.07 7.29
N THR A 221 0.46 -28.62 6.94
CA THR A 221 0.17 -30.06 6.97
C THR A 221 0.10 -30.59 5.54
N GLY A 222 1.21 -31.18 5.06
CA GLY A 222 1.33 -31.78 3.73
C GLY A 222 2.49 -31.24 2.92
N THR A 223 2.74 -31.83 1.74
CA THR A 223 3.91 -31.56 0.90
C THR A 223 3.74 -30.44 -0.12
N GLU A 224 2.61 -29.75 -0.15
CA GLU A 224 2.35 -28.72 -1.14
C GLU A 224 2.52 -27.33 -0.55
N ASN A 225 3.57 -26.62 -0.98
CA ASN A 225 3.72 -25.19 -0.77
C ASN A 225 3.14 -24.48 -1.99
N ILE A 226 2.08 -23.71 -1.78
CA ILE A 226 1.60 -22.78 -2.80
C ILE A 226 2.40 -21.50 -2.62
N GLN A 227 3.36 -21.28 -3.50
CA GLN A 227 4.15 -20.04 -3.53
C GLN A 227 3.64 -19.18 -4.68
N GLU A 228 2.95 -18.10 -4.36
CA GLU A 228 2.64 -17.05 -5.33
C GLU A 228 3.32 -15.76 -4.90
N THR A 229 3.92 -15.04 -5.85
CA THR A 229 4.91 -14.01 -5.56
C THR A 229 4.45 -12.59 -5.80
N GLN A 230 3.26 -12.33 -6.35
CA GLN A 230 2.83 -10.95 -6.62
C GLN A 230 1.31 -10.78 -6.64
N ILE A 231 0.80 -9.75 -5.99
CA ILE A 231 -0.61 -9.37 -6.07
C ILE A 231 -0.73 -8.01 -6.76
N ASP A 232 -1.57 -7.99 -7.80
CA ASP A 232 -2.25 -6.77 -8.23
C ASP A 232 -3.36 -6.43 -7.23
N ASP A 233 -3.73 -5.17 -7.13
CA ASP A 233 -4.78 -4.70 -6.25
C ASP A 233 -6.04 -5.57 -6.32
N ASP A 234 -6.65 -5.86 -5.16
CA ASP A 234 -7.91 -6.61 -5.01
C ASP A 234 -7.89 -8.11 -5.34
N LYS A 235 -6.73 -8.72 -5.48
CA LYS A 235 -6.69 -10.18 -5.69
C LYS A 235 -7.14 -10.95 -4.45
N LYS A 236 -8.14 -11.78 -4.66
CA LYS A 236 -8.63 -12.72 -3.66
C LYS A 236 -7.87 -14.04 -3.74
N ILE A 237 -7.56 -14.61 -2.58
CA ILE A 237 -6.92 -15.90 -2.45
C ILE A 237 -7.97 -16.88 -1.99
N THR A 238 -8.14 -17.99 -2.72
CA THR A 238 -9.08 -19.03 -2.37
C THR A 238 -8.34 -20.30 -1.94
N ILE A 239 -8.60 -20.78 -0.73
CA ILE A 239 -8.06 -22.03 -0.19
C ILE A 239 -9.20 -23.02 -0.10
N GLN A 240 -9.12 -24.12 -0.88
CA GLN A 240 -10.21 -25.11 -1.00
C GLN A 240 -9.90 -26.45 -0.35
N GLN A 241 -8.65 -26.78 -0.12
CA GLN A 241 -8.27 -28.11 0.39
C GLN A 241 -8.24 -28.13 1.92
N ASP A 242 -8.52 -29.31 2.49
CA ASP A 242 -8.36 -29.54 3.93
C ASP A 242 -6.89 -29.40 4.33
N GLY A 243 -6.65 -28.80 5.49
CA GLY A 243 -5.30 -28.58 6.01
C GLY A 243 -5.18 -27.35 6.89
N THR A 244 -3.98 -27.14 7.40
CA THR A 244 -3.58 -25.92 8.09
C THR A 244 -2.67 -25.11 7.18
N TYR A 245 -2.99 -23.85 7.00
CA TYR A 245 -2.28 -22.93 6.12
C TYR A 245 -1.78 -21.73 6.91
N GLU A 246 -0.59 -21.27 6.60
CA GLU A 246 -0.06 -20.00 7.05
C GLU A 246 0.06 -19.09 5.85
N VAL A 247 -0.69 -17.98 5.88
CA VAL A 247 -0.64 -16.93 4.85
C VAL A 247 0.20 -15.80 5.39
N LYS A 248 1.28 -15.48 4.68
CA LYS A 248 2.20 -14.40 5.00
C LYS A 248 2.17 -13.35 3.91
N ALA A 249 2.14 -12.09 4.29
CA ALA A 249 2.19 -10.98 3.35
C ALA A 249 3.01 -9.83 3.91
N TYR A 250 3.66 -9.07 3.04
CA TYR A 250 4.36 -7.85 3.39
C TYR A 250 4.24 -6.83 2.25
N SER A 251 4.25 -5.58 2.63
CA SER A 251 4.29 -4.47 1.69
C SER A 251 5.73 -4.24 1.24
N VAL A 252 5.91 -3.92 -0.04
CA VAL A 252 7.22 -3.57 -0.62
C VAL A 252 7.11 -2.18 -1.21
N SER A 253 7.87 -1.23 -0.68
CA SER A 253 7.92 0.12 -1.22
C SER A 253 8.55 0.14 -2.62
N VAL A 254 8.37 1.23 -3.36
CA VAL A 254 9.00 1.42 -4.69
C VAL A 254 10.52 1.32 -4.63
N ILE A 255 11.13 1.56 -3.48
CA ILE A 255 12.57 1.41 -3.25
C ILE A 255 12.98 0.01 -2.75
N GLY A 256 12.02 -0.93 -2.70
CA GLY A 256 12.29 -2.30 -2.27
C GLY A 256 12.40 -2.49 -0.75
N THR A 257 12.06 -1.48 0.08
CA THR A 257 11.98 -1.65 1.53
C THR A 257 10.75 -2.49 1.87
N LYS A 258 10.92 -3.50 2.72
CA LYS A 258 9.85 -4.41 3.13
C LYS A 258 9.28 -3.99 4.48
N SER A 259 7.95 -4.15 4.63
CA SER A 259 7.28 -4.00 5.92
C SER A 259 7.55 -5.18 6.84
N GLU A 260 7.04 -5.08 8.07
CA GLU A 260 6.80 -6.26 8.91
C GLU A 260 5.86 -7.24 8.20
N ILE A 261 5.99 -8.53 8.55
CA ILE A 261 5.20 -9.59 7.94
C ILE A 261 3.86 -9.71 8.66
N ALA A 262 2.76 -9.51 7.93
CA ALA A 262 1.44 -9.89 8.38
C ALA A 262 1.26 -11.40 8.21
N THR A 263 0.72 -12.07 9.22
CA THR A 263 0.51 -13.53 9.20
C THR A 263 -0.92 -13.87 9.60
N LEU A 264 -1.56 -14.78 8.86
CA LEU A 264 -2.87 -15.35 9.18
C LEU A 264 -2.80 -16.87 9.09
N THR A 265 -3.24 -17.56 10.14
CA THR A 265 -3.39 -19.02 10.12
C THR A 265 -4.83 -19.38 9.77
N VAL A 266 -5.01 -20.21 8.75
CA VAL A 266 -6.30 -20.74 8.30
C VAL A 266 -6.29 -22.26 8.44
N LYS A 267 -7.33 -22.81 9.08
CA LYS A 267 -7.50 -24.25 9.28
C LYS A 267 -8.79 -24.71 8.61
N ILE A 268 -8.71 -25.62 7.68
CA ILE A 268 -9.87 -26.13 6.92
C ILE A 268 -9.99 -27.62 7.14
N ASN A 269 -11.19 -28.05 7.55
CA ASN A 269 -11.59 -29.45 7.60
C ASN A 269 -13.05 -29.55 7.18
N LYS A 270 -13.27 -29.97 5.96
CA LYS A 270 -14.60 -30.14 5.35
C LYS A 270 -15.18 -31.52 5.58
N THR A 271 -14.36 -32.44 6.08
CA THR A 271 -14.79 -33.80 6.34
C THR A 271 -15.65 -33.81 7.59
N PRO A 272 -16.95 -34.13 7.51
CA PRO A 272 -17.76 -34.26 8.70
C PRO A 272 -17.18 -35.37 9.59
N PRO A 273 -17.27 -35.23 10.93
CA PRO A 273 -16.87 -36.31 11.81
C PRO A 273 -17.65 -37.56 11.45
N ILE A 274 -16.93 -38.63 11.19
CA ILE A 274 -17.54 -39.95 11.02
C ILE A 274 -18.21 -40.27 12.35
N ASN A 275 -19.48 -40.65 12.33
CA ASN A 275 -20.17 -41.15 13.53
C ASN A 275 -19.30 -42.24 14.16
N ALA A 276 -18.77 -41.97 15.34
CA ALA A 276 -18.06 -43.00 16.08
C ALA A 276 -19.08 -44.05 16.51
N GLU A 277 -18.97 -45.22 15.97
CA GLU A 277 -19.72 -46.36 16.44
C GLU A 277 -19.10 -46.72 17.80
N ILE A 278 -19.84 -46.46 18.88
CA ILE A 278 -19.42 -46.87 20.21
C ILE A 278 -19.91 -48.29 20.37
N VAL A 279 -19.03 -49.25 20.17
CA VAL A 279 -19.29 -50.66 20.53
C VAL A 279 -18.94 -50.81 22.00
N ALA A 280 -19.96 -50.87 22.85
CA ALA A 280 -19.77 -51.22 24.26
C ALA A 280 -19.97 -52.72 24.43
N THR A 281 -18.88 -53.42 24.72
CA THR A 281 -18.97 -54.84 25.12
C THR A 281 -19.28 -54.88 26.60
N LEU A 282 -20.51 -55.18 26.95
CA LEU A 282 -20.85 -55.53 28.33
C LEU A 282 -20.22 -56.92 28.62
N GLY A 283 -19.41 -56.97 29.66
CA GLY A 283 -18.75 -58.21 30.07
C GLY A 283 -19.73 -59.23 30.64
N SER A 284 -20.51 -59.81 29.76
CA SER A 284 -21.20 -61.07 30.02
C SER A 284 -20.39 -62.19 29.38
N GLU A 285 -20.35 -63.32 30.02
CA GLU A 285 -19.60 -64.53 29.57
C GLU A 285 -20.00 -65.01 28.17
N ASP A 286 -21.10 -64.50 27.60
CA ASP A 286 -21.63 -64.86 26.28
C ASP A 286 -21.28 -63.89 25.13
N GLY A 287 -20.52 -62.76 25.41
CA GLY A 287 -19.97 -61.88 24.39
C GLY A 287 -21.03 -61.12 23.55
N THR A 288 -22.19 -60.81 24.11
CA THR A 288 -23.27 -60.10 23.39
C THR A 288 -22.84 -58.65 23.09
N GLU A 289 -22.80 -58.30 21.82
CA GLU A 289 -22.45 -56.97 21.31
C GLU A 289 -23.72 -56.09 21.26
N TYR A 290 -23.67 -54.93 21.91
CA TYR A 290 -24.78 -53.97 21.87
C TYR A 290 -24.38 -52.74 21.03
N ILE A 291 -25.09 -52.53 19.94
CA ILE A 291 -24.96 -51.35 19.10
C ILE A 291 -25.96 -50.29 19.58
N PHE A 292 -25.43 -49.11 19.99
CA PHE A 292 -26.27 -48.00 20.41
C PHE A 292 -26.60 -47.11 19.20
N GLY A 293 -27.84 -47.14 18.74
CA GLY A 293 -28.37 -46.18 17.76
C GLY A 293 -28.74 -44.83 18.41
N GLU A 294 -29.04 -43.82 17.58
CA GLU A 294 -29.32 -42.43 17.97
C GLU A 294 -30.44 -42.22 19.01
N THR A 295 -31.15 -43.24 19.39
CA THR A 295 -32.31 -43.18 20.30
C THR A 295 -32.09 -43.81 21.70
N ALA A 296 -30.93 -44.34 22.00
CA ALA A 296 -30.67 -44.96 23.30
C ALA A 296 -30.28 -43.95 24.39
N LYS A 297 -31.26 -43.43 25.12
CA LYS A 297 -31.07 -42.73 26.40
C LYS A 297 -30.91 -43.74 27.54
N GLN A 298 -29.79 -44.43 27.61
CA GLN A 298 -29.46 -45.24 28.78
C GLN A 298 -28.10 -44.81 29.36
N ASN A 299 -28.09 -44.60 30.66
CA ASN A 299 -26.87 -44.35 31.40
C ASN A 299 -26.06 -45.63 31.50
N ILE A 300 -24.92 -45.67 30.86
CA ILE A 300 -23.94 -46.75 30.99
C ILE A 300 -23.02 -46.43 32.17
N TYR A 301 -23.07 -47.26 33.20
CA TYR A 301 -22.10 -47.19 34.31
C TYR A 301 -20.94 -48.14 33.98
N VAL A 302 -19.76 -47.57 33.76
CA VAL A 302 -18.51 -48.32 33.63
C VAL A 302 -17.93 -48.46 35.04
N LYS A 303 -17.66 -49.66 35.47
CA LYS A 303 -16.90 -49.93 36.70
C LYS A 303 -15.41 -49.81 36.46
#